data_a337414803969df7f11f6fcdc6b79098
#
_entry.id   a337414803969df7f11f6fcdc6b79098
#
_cell.length_a   1.000
_cell.length_b   1.000
_cell.length_c   1.000
_cell.angle_alpha   90.00
_cell.angle_beta   90.00
_cell.angle_gamma   90.00
#
_symmetry.space_group_name_H-M   'P 1'
#
loop_
_entity.id
_entity.type
_entity.pdbx_description
1 polymer ?
#
loop_
_entity_poly.entity_id
_entity_poly.type
_entity_poly.pdbx_seq_one_letter_code
_entity_poly.pdbx_strand_id
1 'polypeptide(L)' 'MIRHFEFVGGNSAKFWEVSIRGATVTVRYGRLGTEGQTKNTGFTDASTAQKHADALIAQKIRKGYQETAAV' A
#
# COMPACT_ATOMS: atom_id res chain seq x y z
N MET A 1 7.23 -2.13 9.23
CA MET A 1 7.43 -0.91 8.44
C MET A 1 6.21 -0.68 7.58
N ILE A 2 5.70 0.55 7.57
CA ILE A 2 4.53 0.93 6.79
C ILE A 2 4.96 1.97 5.76
N ARG A 3 4.57 1.75 4.51
CA ARG A 3 4.78 2.73 3.45
C ARG A 3 3.44 3.27 3.01
N HIS A 4 3.32 4.58 2.94
CA HIS A 4 2.07 5.28 2.67
C HIS A 4 2.17 6.05 1.36
N PHE A 5 1.17 5.89 0.52
CA PHE A 5 1.09 6.55 -0.78
C PHE A 5 -0.24 7.27 -0.90
N GLU A 6 -0.24 8.37 -1.65
CA GLU A 6 -1.45 9.13 -1.91
C GLU A 6 -1.58 9.47 -3.37
N PHE A 7 -2.81 9.52 -3.82
CA PHE A 7 -3.16 9.96 -5.16
C PHE A 7 -4.18 11.08 -5.04
N VAL A 8 -3.81 12.26 -5.57
CA VAL A 8 -4.72 13.40 -5.62
C VAL A 8 -4.75 13.88 -7.06
N GLY A 9 -5.91 13.85 -7.68
CA GLY A 9 -6.05 14.27 -9.07
C GLY A 9 -7.50 14.26 -9.48
N GLY A 10 -7.90 15.24 -10.30
CA GLY A 10 -9.29 15.39 -10.70
C GLY A 10 -10.17 15.51 -9.47
N ASN A 11 -11.17 14.66 -9.37
CA ASN A 11 -12.07 14.60 -8.22
C ASN A 11 -11.71 13.51 -7.24
N SER A 12 -10.51 12.95 -7.35
CA SER A 12 -10.08 11.82 -6.51
C SER A 12 -9.04 12.27 -5.50
N ALA A 13 -9.20 11.82 -4.27
CA ALA A 13 -8.20 11.95 -3.21
C ALA A 13 -8.24 10.66 -2.41
N LYS A 14 -7.21 9.83 -2.58
CA LYS A 14 -7.20 8.49 -2.00
C LYS A 14 -5.81 8.10 -1.53
N PHE A 15 -5.76 7.11 -0.65
CA PHE A 15 -4.50 6.62 -0.11
C PHE A 15 -4.37 5.11 -0.30
N TRP A 16 -3.14 4.64 -0.22
CA TRP A 16 -2.81 3.23 -0.25
C TRP A 16 -1.59 3.01 0.62
N GLU A 17 -1.71 2.12 1.58
CA GLU A 17 -0.61 1.78 2.49
C GLU A 17 -0.29 0.32 2.38
N VAL A 18 0.99 -0.01 2.54
CA VAL A 18 1.41 -1.40 2.55
C VAL A 18 2.38 -1.61 3.72
N SER A 19 2.19 -2.72 4.40
CA SER A 19 3.12 -3.14 5.45
C SER A 19 3.36 -4.64 5.31
N ILE A 20 4.51 -5.08 5.82
CA ILE A 20 4.89 -6.49 5.80
C ILE A 20 5.18 -6.90 7.24
N ARG A 21 4.58 -8.00 7.65
CA ARG A 21 4.84 -8.59 8.94
C ARG A 21 5.11 -10.07 8.72
N GLY A 22 6.39 -10.46 8.81
CA GLY A 22 6.80 -11.82 8.48
C GLY A 22 6.47 -12.15 7.04
N ALA A 23 5.63 -13.14 6.82
CA ALA A 23 5.18 -13.56 5.50
C ALA A 23 3.80 -13.01 5.12
N THR A 24 3.31 -12.02 5.85
CA THR A 24 1.99 -11.44 5.59
C THR A 24 2.14 -10.02 5.07
N VAL A 25 1.46 -9.72 3.96
CA VAL A 25 1.36 -8.36 3.41
C VAL A 25 0.00 -7.81 3.79
N THR A 26 0.00 -6.65 4.43
CA THR A 26 -1.22 -5.95 4.81
C THR A 26 -1.33 -4.67 3.98
N VAL A 27 -2.47 -4.49 3.33
CA VAL A 27 -2.76 -3.31 2.53
C VAL A 27 -3.98 -2.61 3.12
N ARG A 28 -3.86 -1.30 3.30
CA ARG A 28 -4.99 -0.47 3.70
C ARG A 28 -5.16 0.62 2.66
N TYR A 29 -6.37 0.83 2.20
CA TYR A 29 -6.63 1.79 1.13
C TYR A 29 -8.03 2.36 1.25
N GLY A 30 -8.21 3.54 0.65
CA GLY A 30 -9.51 4.18 0.65
C GLY A 30 -9.39 5.65 0.30
N ARG A 31 -10.46 6.39 0.63
CA ARG A 31 -10.49 7.83 0.42
C ARG A 31 -9.67 8.51 1.51
N LEU A 32 -8.92 9.55 1.14
CA LEU A 32 -8.21 10.35 2.13
C LEU A 32 -9.18 10.91 3.17
N GLY A 33 -8.76 10.83 4.43
CA GLY A 33 -9.58 11.26 5.55
C GLY A 33 -10.46 10.17 6.14
N THR A 34 -10.45 8.96 5.57
CA THR A 34 -11.19 7.81 6.11
C THR A 34 -10.21 6.74 6.57
N GLU A 35 -10.70 5.76 7.32
CA GLU A 35 -9.87 4.63 7.72
C GLU A 35 -9.64 3.65 6.59
N GLY A 36 -10.52 3.65 5.59
CA GLY A 36 -10.42 2.76 4.44
C GLY A 36 -10.71 1.32 4.76
N GLN A 37 -10.23 0.44 3.89
CA GLN A 37 -10.39 -1.01 4.01
C GLN A 37 -9.03 -1.65 4.16
N THR A 38 -8.98 -2.76 4.88
CA THR A 38 -7.75 -3.49 5.14
C THR A 38 -7.86 -4.89 4.53
N LYS A 39 -6.79 -5.32 3.86
CA LYS A 39 -6.70 -6.64 3.28
C LYS A 39 -5.37 -7.27 3.68
N ASN A 40 -5.42 -8.49 4.19
CA ASN A 40 -4.24 -9.25 4.60
C ASN A 40 -4.05 -10.42 3.64
N THR A 41 -2.83 -10.63 3.19
CA THR A 41 -2.49 -11.74 2.31
C THR A 41 -1.27 -12.46 2.87
N GLY A 42 -1.41 -13.77 3.12
CA GLY A 42 -0.32 -14.60 3.62
C GLY A 42 0.45 -15.25 2.49
N PHE A 43 1.75 -15.40 2.67
CA PHE A 43 2.65 -16.04 1.72
C PHE A 43 3.43 -17.15 2.41
N THR A 44 4.18 -17.93 1.63
CA THR A 44 4.93 -19.05 2.19
C THR A 44 6.14 -18.60 2.99
N ASP A 45 6.72 -17.44 2.62
CA ASP A 45 7.87 -16.92 3.31
C ASP A 45 7.96 -15.39 3.16
N ALA A 46 8.84 -14.78 3.93
CA ALA A 46 9.00 -13.33 3.95
C ALA A 46 9.53 -12.79 2.62
N SER A 47 10.39 -13.54 1.95
CA SER A 47 10.96 -13.12 0.66
C SER A 47 9.87 -12.99 -0.40
N THR A 48 8.96 -13.94 -0.46
CA THR A 48 7.84 -13.91 -1.41
C THR A 48 6.90 -12.75 -1.07
N ALA A 49 6.64 -12.52 0.22
CA ALA A 49 5.81 -11.39 0.66
C ALA A 49 6.44 -10.07 0.23
N GLN A 50 7.75 -9.92 0.39
CA GLN A 50 8.46 -8.70 0.00
C GLN A 50 8.35 -8.45 -1.50
N LYS A 51 8.55 -9.48 -2.30
CA LYS A 51 8.44 -9.35 -3.76
C LYS A 51 7.05 -8.94 -4.18
N HIS A 52 6.03 -9.49 -3.53
CA HIS A 52 4.65 -9.13 -3.82
C HIS A 52 4.38 -7.67 -3.48
N ALA A 53 4.83 -7.23 -2.30
CA ALA A 53 4.67 -5.84 -1.89
C ALA A 53 5.39 -4.89 -2.83
N ASP A 54 6.62 -5.23 -3.25
CA ASP A 54 7.38 -4.39 -4.17
C ASP A 54 6.67 -4.26 -5.52
N ALA A 55 6.07 -5.35 -6.02
CA ALA A 55 5.30 -5.30 -7.26
C ALA A 55 4.07 -4.41 -7.15
N LEU A 56 3.37 -4.48 -6.02
CA LEU A 56 2.22 -3.62 -5.77
C LEU A 56 2.63 -2.15 -5.71
N ILE A 57 3.73 -1.86 -5.04
CA ILE A 57 4.25 -0.49 -4.94
C ILE A 57 4.57 0.04 -6.34
N ALA A 58 5.25 -0.75 -7.16
CA ALA A 58 5.58 -0.35 -8.53
C ALA A 58 4.33 -0.03 -9.34
N GLN A 59 3.27 -0.83 -9.17
CA GLN A 59 2.00 -0.57 -9.85
C GLN A 59 1.38 0.76 -9.40
N LYS A 60 1.41 1.05 -8.10
CA LYS A 60 0.82 2.29 -7.58
C LYS A 60 1.58 3.51 -8.07
N ILE A 61 2.90 3.45 -8.07
CA ILE A 61 3.72 4.55 -8.59
C ILE A 61 3.40 4.79 -10.06
N ARG A 62 3.26 3.71 -10.82
CA ARG A 62 2.94 3.79 -12.26
C ARG A 62 1.58 4.43 -12.51
N LYS A 63 0.64 4.25 -11.57
CA LYS A 63 -0.70 4.84 -11.66
C LYS A 63 -0.75 6.29 -11.19
N GLY A 64 0.36 6.83 -10.70
CA GLY A 64 0.43 8.21 -10.26
C GLY A 64 0.36 8.43 -8.76
N TYR A 65 0.37 7.37 -7.97
CA TYR A 65 0.47 7.51 -6.52
C TYR A 65 1.86 8.01 -6.16
N GLN A 66 1.93 8.85 -5.14
CA GLN A 66 3.19 9.38 -4.64
C GLN A 66 3.38 8.94 -3.20
N GLU A 67 4.59 8.50 -2.88
CA GLU A 67 4.90 8.10 -1.52
C GLU A 67 5.00 9.34 -0.65
N THR A 68 4.31 9.31 0.49
CA THR A 68 4.39 10.38 1.48
C THR A 68 5.08 9.83 2.72
N ALA A 69 5.66 10.72 3.51
CA ALA A 69 6.32 10.30 4.72
C ALA A 69 5.30 9.68 5.67
N ALA A 70 5.59 8.47 6.14
CA ALA A 70 4.79 7.84 7.18
C ALA A 70 5.06 8.57 8.48
N VAL A 71 3.99 8.98 9.13
CA VAL A 71 4.11 9.70 10.39
C VAL A 71 3.90 8.76 11.55
#